data_4eda2a0e1862553b7eb38543577eb749
#
_entry.id   4eda2a0e1862553b7eb38543577eb749
#
_cell.length_a   1.000
_cell.length_b   1.000
_cell.length_c   1.000
_cell.angle_alpha   90.00
_cell.angle_beta   90.00
_cell.angle_gamma   90.00
#
_symmetry.space_group_name_H-M   'P 1'
#
loop_
_entity.id
_entity.type
_entity.pdbx_description
1 polymer ?
#
loop_
_entity_poly.entity_id
_entity_poly.type
_entity_poly.pdbx_seq_one_letter_code
_entity_poly.pdbx_strand_id
1 'polypeptide(L)'
;MGNWHLAGPFLRLCFTRPKRVLKGLFHFTMEESCRDHVIRTYGLARGLPTIDIRDLAPDLDDTITHYTYLDGTSRVTDFALLRALAKRFPNGRYIEFGSWRGESLANVSPLMKEVIAMSFGAAEMKKIGAPDAAVRAAHLYSKGLPNVRVIEHNTQTYDFSALKGTCDMIFVDADHQYPGVTIDTRSAFTLLKDAKSIIVWHDYGLGYEKPNWQVFRGILDGAPSDEHRKRIYHVSNTLCAVYLPEAVEASYPEVGWPTKTFSVRITTDKS
;
A
#
# COMPACT_ATOMS: atom_id res chain seq x y z
N MET A 1 -8.40 9.69 -34.26
CA MET A 1 -8.27 11.16 -34.42
C MET A 1 -7.14 11.61 -33.50
N GLY A 2 -6.08 12.21 -34.05
CA GLY A 2 -4.91 12.59 -33.26
C GLY A 2 -5.18 13.79 -32.37
N ASN A 3 -4.59 13.80 -31.17
CA ASN A 3 -4.74 14.86 -30.14
C ASN A 3 -3.96 16.15 -30.49
N TRP A 4 -3.89 16.53 -31.78
CA TRP A 4 -3.16 17.70 -32.25
C TRP A 4 -3.62 19.02 -31.61
N HIS A 5 -4.88 19.11 -31.19
CA HIS A 5 -5.40 20.25 -30.46
C HIS A 5 -4.71 20.47 -29.09
N LEU A 6 -4.02 19.48 -28.54
CA LEU A 6 -3.26 19.58 -27.30
C LEU A 6 -1.82 20.09 -27.51
N ALA A 7 -1.32 20.14 -28.74
CA ALA A 7 0.07 20.52 -29.00
C ALA A 7 0.38 21.96 -28.54
N GLY A 8 -0.53 22.91 -28.83
CA GLY A 8 -0.37 24.29 -28.40
C GLY A 8 -0.35 24.47 -26.89
N PRO A 9 -1.34 23.94 -26.13
CA PRO A 9 -1.31 23.92 -24.66
C PRO A 9 -0.08 23.24 -24.08
N PHE A 10 0.37 22.13 -24.65
CA PHE A 10 1.58 21.42 -24.20
C PHE A 10 2.84 22.30 -24.36
N LEU A 11 3.05 22.88 -25.54
CA LEU A 11 4.17 23.78 -25.78
C LEU A 11 4.15 24.96 -24.82
N ARG A 12 2.99 25.58 -24.60
CA ARG A 12 2.85 26.64 -23.60
C ARG A 12 3.28 26.21 -22.20
N LEU A 13 2.90 24.98 -21.77
CA LEU A 13 3.33 24.42 -20.48
C LEU A 13 4.85 24.21 -20.41
N CYS A 14 5.48 23.75 -21.50
CA CYS A 14 6.94 23.58 -21.57
C CYS A 14 7.67 24.90 -21.29
N PHE A 15 7.14 26.03 -21.76
CA PHE A 15 7.75 27.34 -21.53
C PHE A 15 7.36 27.94 -20.17
N THR A 16 6.12 27.80 -19.74
CA THR A 16 5.62 28.46 -18.52
C THR A 16 5.88 27.67 -17.25
N ARG A 17 5.95 26.34 -17.32
CA ARG A 17 6.11 25.42 -16.18
C ARG A 17 7.05 24.25 -16.48
N PRO A 18 8.31 24.51 -16.94
CA PRO A 18 9.22 23.45 -17.43
C PRO A 18 9.50 22.37 -16.38
N LYS A 19 9.68 22.75 -15.10
CA LYS A 19 9.90 21.79 -14.01
C LYS A 19 8.76 20.80 -13.81
N ARG A 20 7.51 21.24 -14.01
CA ARG A 20 6.34 20.36 -13.92
C ARG A 20 6.25 19.38 -15.08
N VAL A 21 6.56 19.86 -16.29
CA VAL A 21 6.60 19.02 -17.50
C VAL A 21 7.71 17.97 -17.36
N LEU A 22 8.92 18.36 -16.96
CA LEU A 22 10.03 17.42 -16.73
C LEU A 22 9.69 16.40 -15.65
N LYS A 23 9.07 16.80 -14.53
CA LYS A 23 8.63 15.87 -13.49
C LYS A 23 7.61 14.86 -14.03
N GLY A 24 6.66 15.31 -14.84
CA GLY A 24 5.68 14.43 -15.47
C GLY A 24 6.31 13.45 -16.45
N LEU A 25 7.22 13.90 -17.31
CA LEU A 25 7.97 13.06 -18.24
C LEU A 25 8.84 12.03 -17.50
N PHE A 26 9.54 12.46 -16.45
CA PHE A 26 10.35 11.56 -15.62
C PHE A 26 9.49 10.47 -14.98
N HIS A 27 8.36 10.86 -14.38
CA HIS A 27 7.44 9.89 -13.77
C HIS A 27 6.91 8.89 -14.79
N PHE A 28 6.47 9.36 -15.96
CA PHE A 28 6.03 8.50 -17.06
C PHE A 28 7.14 7.54 -17.53
N THR A 29 8.36 8.06 -17.72
CA THR A 29 9.50 7.24 -18.15
C THR A 29 9.85 6.16 -17.12
N MET A 30 9.80 6.50 -15.82
CA MET A 30 10.03 5.53 -14.75
C MET A 30 8.95 4.45 -14.73
N GLU A 31 7.69 4.84 -14.89
CA GLU A 31 6.55 3.92 -14.92
C GLU A 31 6.68 2.92 -16.08
N GLU A 32 6.94 3.40 -17.30
CA GLU A 32 7.14 2.54 -18.48
C GLU A 32 8.41 1.66 -18.35
N SER A 33 9.49 2.21 -17.79
CA SER A 33 10.72 1.43 -17.54
C SER A 33 10.48 0.29 -16.56
N CYS A 34 9.71 0.56 -15.49
CA CYS A 34 9.34 -0.46 -14.50
C CYS A 34 8.42 -1.52 -15.13
N ARG A 35 7.45 -1.10 -15.93
CA ARG A 35 6.58 -1.99 -16.68
C ARG A 35 7.37 -2.93 -17.59
N ASP A 36 8.25 -2.39 -18.41
CA ASP A 36 9.09 -3.18 -19.32
C ASP A 36 9.99 -4.16 -18.57
N HIS A 37 10.53 -3.75 -17.41
CA HIS A 37 11.30 -4.62 -16.55
C HIS A 37 10.47 -5.79 -16.02
N VAL A 38 9.28 -5.52 -15.47
CA VAL A 38 8.38 -6.54 -14.93
C VAL A 38 7.98 -7.54 -16.01
N ILE A 39 7.61 -7.06 -17.19
CA ILE A 39 7.22 -7.93 -18.31
C ILE A 39 8.38 -8.82 -18.76
N ARG A 40 9.58 -8.24 -18.95
CA ARG A 40 10.75 -9.00 -19.45
C ARG A 40 11.30 -9.97 -18.42
N THR A 41 11.30 -9.59 -17.15
CA THR A 41 11.96 -10.37 -16.09
C THR A 41 11.02 -11.43 -15.49
N TYR A 42 9.75 -11.08 -15.31
CA TYR A 42 8.78 -11.90 -14.59
C TYR A 42 7.63 -12.43 -15.43
N GLY A 43 7.47 -11.94 -16.68
CA GLY A 43 6.39 -12.37 -17.57
C GLY A 43 4.99 -11.85 -17.19
N LEU A 44 4.87 -10.90 -16.27
CA LEU A 44 3.61 -10.46 -15.67
C LEU A 44 3.02 -9.23 -16.39
N ALA A 45 2.76 -9.36 -17.68
CA ALA A 45 2.22 -8.27 -18.52
C ALA A 45 0.81 -7.81 -18.11
N ARG A 46 0.04 -8.66 -17.44
CA ARG A 46 -1.34 -8.39 -16.96
C ARG A 46 -1.40 -7.93 -15.49
N GLY A 47 -0.25 -7.71 -14.85
CA GLY A 47 -0.19 -7.50 -13.40
C GLY A 47 -0.08 -8.82 -12.63
N LEU A 48 -0.30 -8.76 -11.31
CA LEU A 48 -0.38 -9.95 -10.45
C LEU A 48 -1.67 -10.73 -10.72
N PRO A 49 -1.66 -12.06 -10.56
CA PRO A 49 -2.90 -12.82 -10.46
C PRO A 49 -3.72 -12.30 -9.30
N THR A 50 -5.04 -12.27 -9.47
CA THR A 50 -5.97 -11.62 -8.55
C THR A 50 -6.77 -12.67 -7.77
N ILE A 51 -6.80 -12.52 -6.45
CA ILE A 51 -7.69 -13.26 -5.53
C ILE A 51 -8.98 -12.46 -5.36
N ASP A 52 -10.12 -13.11 -5.37
CA ASP A 52 -11.35 -12.43 -4.96
C ASP A 52 -11.31 -12.10 -3.46
N ILE A 53 -11.68 -10.88 -3.08
CA ILE A 53 -11.68 -10.49 -1.66
C ILE A 53 -12.57 -11.41 -0.81
N ARG A 54 -13.60 -12.02 -1.40
CA ARG A 54 -14.48 -12.99 -0.73
C ARG A 54 -13.78 -14.30 -0.37
N ASP A 55 -12.74 -14.69 -1.12
CA ASP A 55 -11.96 -15.89 -0.81
C ASP A 55 -11.04 -15.67 0.40
N LEU A 56 -10.66 -14.41 0.65
CA LEU A 56 -9.89 -14.02 1.84
C LEU A 56 -10.79 -13.70 3.04
N ALA A 57 -11.98 -13.23 2.80
CA ALA A 57 -12.97 -12.80 3.79
C ALA A 57 -14.39 -13.20 3.32
N PRO A 58 -14.77 -14.50 3.40
CA PRO A 58 -16.05 -14.98 2.89
C PRO A 58 -17.25 -14.34 3.60
N ASP A 59 -17.10 -14.04 4.88
CA ASP A 59 -18.13 -13.38 5.71
C ASP A 59 -17.80 -11.89 5.92
N LEU A 60 -17.39 -11.20 4.86
CA LEU A 60 -17.03 -9.80 4.95
C LEU A 60 -18.24 -8.94 5.33
N ASP A 61 -18.38 -8.68 6.61
CA ASP A 61 -19.30 -7.70 7.20
C ASP A 61 -18.51 -6.95 8.26
N ASP A 62 -18.16 -5.68 7.98
CA ASP A 62 -17.30 -4.90 8.84
C ASP A 62 -17.65 -3.41 8.81
N THR A 63 -17.27 -2.71 9.87
CA THR A 63 -17.44 -1.27 9.99
C THR A 63 -16.06 -0.61 10.00
N ILE A 64 -15.85 0.29 9.04
CA ILE A 64 -14.66 1.12 8.98
C ILE A 64 -14.98 2.43 9.68
N THR A 65 -14.20 2.74 10.70
CA THR A 65 -14.30 4.00 11.46
C THR A 65 -13.14 4.93 11.10
N HIS A 66 -13.20 6.19 11.54
CA HIS A 66 -12.12 7.16 11.29
C HIS A 66 -11.71 7.27 9.82
N TYR A 67 -12.71 7.31 8.92
CA TYR A 67 -12.50 7.41 7.49
C TYR A 67 -12.77 8.83 7.00
N THR A 68 -11.75 9.56 6.59
CA THR A 68 -11.86 11.00 6.34
C THR A 68 -12.31 11.38 4.93
N TYR A 69 -12.23 10.47 3.95
CA TYR A 69 -12.43 10.78 2.51
C TYR A 69 -11.50 11.88 1.97
N LEU A 70 -10.37 12.13 2.64
CA LEU A 70 -9.37 13.10 2.19
C LEU A 70 -8.32 12.44 1.30
N ASP A 71 -7.61 13.26 0.52
CA ASP A 71 -6.46 12.79 -0.27
C ASP A 71 -5.45 12.08 0.63
N GLY A 72 -4.91 10.97 0.15
CA GLY A 72 -3.99 10.10 0.89
C GLY A 72 -4.67 9.15 1.89
N THR A 73 -6.02 9.09 1.95
CA THR A 73 -6.72 8.01 2.64
C THR A 73 -6.81 6.79 1.73
N SER A 74 -6.45 5.61 2.23
CA SER A 74 -6.64 4.31 1.54
C SER A 74 -8.13 4.07 1.25
N ARG A 75 -8.44 3.19 0.33
CA ARG A 75 -9.85 2.89 -0.01
C ARG A 75 -10.55 2.19 1.16
N VAL A 76 -11.87 2.34 1.25
CA VAL A 76 -12.69 1.63 2.25
C VAL A 76 -12.46 0.12 2.18
N THR A 77 -12.34 -0.41 0.96
CA THR A 77 -12.06 -1.83 0.72
C THR A 77 -10.66 -2.26 1.14
N ASP A 78 -9.67 -1.35 1.11
CA ASP A 78 -8.31 -1.62 1.62
C ASP A 78 -8.36 -1.81 3.14
N PHE A 79 -9.08 -0.93 3.86
CA PHE A 79 -9.26 -1.08 5.31
C PHE A 79 -10.07 -2.33 5.65
N ALA A 80 -11.10 -2.66 4.88
CA ALA A 80 -11.86 -3.89 5.07
C ALA A 80 -10.96 -5.13 4.90
N LEU A 81 -10.08 -5.14 3.89
CA LEU A 81 -9.08 -6.19 3.71
C LEU A 81 -8.11 -6.27 4.90
N LEU A 82 -7.52 -5.14 5.32
CA LEU A 82 -6.59 -5.12 6.44
C LEU A 82 -7.23 -5.67 7.72
N ARG A 83 -8.47 -5.27 8.02
CA ARG A 83 -9.22 -5.76 9.17
C ARG A 83 -9.53 -7.26 9.06
N ALA A 84 -9.97 -7.73 7.91
CA ALA A 84 -10.24 -9.14 7.67
C ALA A 84 -8.99 -10.02 7.88
N LEU A 85 -7.85 -9.55 7.38
CA LEU A 85 -6.57 -10.23 7.57
C LEU A 85 -6.08 -10.16 9.02
N ALA A 86 -6.23 -9.01 9.70
CA ALA A 86 -5.85 -8.86 11.11
C ALA A 86 -6.63 -9.80 12.04
N LYS A 87 -7.91 -10.07 11.76
CA LYS A 87 -8.75 -11.03 12.52
C LYS A 87 -8.16 -12.45 12.54
N ARG A 88 -7.26 -12.79 11.62
CA ARG A 88 -6.55 -14.09 11.61
C ARG A 88 -5.49 -14.17 12.73
N PHE A 89 -5.10 -13.03 13.32
CA PHE A 89 -4.02 -12.92 14.29
C PHE A 89 -4.45 -12.17 15.57
N PRO A 90 -5.45 -12.64 16.33
CA PRO A 90 -6.03 -11.90 17.46
C PRO A 90 -5.02 -11.59 18.58
N ASN A 91 -3.94 -12.36 18.69
CA ASN A 91 -2.84 -12.14 19.63
C ASN A 91 -1.54 -11.76 18.89
N GLY A 92 -1.66 -11.33 17.66
CA GLY A 92 -0.53 -11.06 16.77
C GLY A 92 0.09 -9.69 16.96
N ARG A 93 1.28 -9.56 16.40
CA ARG A 93 1.99 -8.29 16.22
C ARG A 93 1.82 -7.80 14.78
N TYR A 94 1.37 -6.56 14.65
CA TYR A 94 1.27 -5.84 13.39
C TYR A 94 2.31 -4.73 13.32
N ILE A 95 2.90 -4.54 12.16
CA ILE A 95 3.73 -3.39 11.86
C ILE A 95 3.27 -2.72 10.58
N GLU A 96 3.22 -1.38 10.60
CA GLU A 96 2.88 -0.54 9.46
C GLU A 96 4.04 0.38 9.11
N PHE A 97 4.48 0.32 7.85
CA PHE A 97 5.45 1.24 7.25
C PHE A 97 4.69 2.36 6.55
N GLY A 98 4.77 3.57 7.09
CA GLY A 98 4.00 4.71 6.63
C GLY A 98 2.60 4.78 7.26
N SER A 99 2.45 5.63 8.26
CA SER A 99 1.17 5.74 8.98
C SER A 99 0.76 7.21 9.14
N TRP A 100 0.55 7.88 8.05
CA TRP A 100 0.31 9.31 8.06
C TRP A 100 -0.65 9.80 9.16
N ARG A 101 -1.98 9.88 8.89
CA ARG A 101 -2.97 10.31 9.90
C ARG A 101 -3.32 9.21 10.89
N GLY A 102 -2.97 7.96 10.57
CA GLY A 102 -3.24 6.80 11.42
C GLY A 102 -4.65 6.22 11.28
N GLU A 103 -5.34 6.46 10.17
CA GLU A 103 -6.67 5.89 9.89
C GLU A 103 -6.62 4.36 9.80
N SER A 104 -5.61 3.80 9.14
CA SER A 104 -5.34 2.37 9.09
C SER A 104 -5.10 1.78 10.47
N LEU A 105 -4.25 2.45 11.27
CA LEU A 105 -3.95 2.05 12.65
C LEU A 105 -5.18 2.06 13.55
N ALA A 106 -6.03 3.09 13.47
CA ALA A 106 -7.27 3.16 14.24
C ALA A 106 -8.22 2.01 13.90
N ASN A 107 -8.23 1.56 12.63
CA ASN A 107 -9.08 0.47 12.19
C ASN A 107 -8.49 -0.92 12.48
N VAL A 108 -7.16 -1.09 12.48
CA VAL A 108 -6.51 -2.40 12.66
C VAL A 108 -6.16 -2.67 14.13
N SER A 109 -5.73 -1.65 14.89
CA SER A 109 -5.23 -1.85 16.25
C SER A 109 -6.21 -2.56 17.20
N PRO A 110 -7.54 -2.36 17.13
CA PRO A 110 -8.46 -3.08 18.01
C PRO A 110 -8.48 -4.61 17.81
N LEU A 111 -7.91 -5.08 16.69
CA LEU A 111 -7.89 -6.50 16.30
C LEU A 111 -6.56 -7.19 16.60
N MET A 112 -5.54 -6.44 17.00
CA MET A 112 -4.18 -6.93 17.21
C MET A 112 -3.73 -6.74 18.67
N LYS A 113 -2.81 -7.58 19.13
CA LYS A 113 -2.27 -7.45 20.49
C LYS A 113 -1.25 -6.32 20.59
N GLU A 114 -0.37 -6.20 19.62
CA GLU A 114 0.70 -5.20 19.56
C GLU A 114 0.77 -4.61 18.15
N VAL A 115 0.85 -3.29 18.09
CA VAL A 115 0.92 -2.54 16.84
C VAL A 115 2.13 -1.62 16.86
N ILE A 116 2.94 -1.68 15.82
CA ILE A 116 4.08 -0.80 15.60
C ILE A 116 3.77 0.06 14.37
N ALA A 117 3.76 1.37 14.56
CA ALA A 117 3.63 2.34 13.47
C ALA A 117 4.98 2.96 13.19
N MET A 118 5.47 2.90 11.96
CA MET A 118 6.71 3.54 11.56
C MET A 118 6.44 4.62 10.53
N SER A 119 6.88 5.85 10.81
CA SER A 119 6.73 6.98 9.90
C SER A 119 7.78 8.05 10.18
N PHE A 120 7.89 9.01 9.27
CA PHE A 120 8.72 10.19 9.52
C PHE A 120 8.22 10.99 10.72
N GLY A 121 9.15 11.43 11.56
CA GLY A 121 8.88 12.44 12.57
C GLY A 121 8.67 13.83 11.96
N ALA A 122 8.18 14.77 12.77
CA ALA A 122 7.85 16.13 12.32
C ALA A 122 9.05 16.84 11.65
N ALA A 123 10.27 16.62 12.13
CA ALA A 123 11.48 17.22 11.55
C ALA A 123 11.78 16.70 10.15
N GLU A 124 11.68 15.40 9.93
CA GLU A 124 11.87 14.76 8.62
C GLU A 124 10.77 15.17 7.65
N MET A 125 9.51 15.19 8.08
CA MET A 125 8.39 15.66 7.26
C MET A 125 8.63 17.10 6.75
N LYS A 126 9.13 17.99 7.60
CA LYS A 126 9.47 19.36 7.19
C LYS A 126 10.64 19.40 6.20
N LYS A 127 11.67 18.56 6.37
CA LYS A 127 12.81 18.48 5.42
C LYS A 127 12.37 18.07 4.02
N ILE A 128 11.40 17.16 3.90
CA ILE A 128 10.85 16.75 2.60
C ILE A 128 9.79 17.72 2.04
N GLY A 129 9.55 18.83 2.74
CA GLY A 129 8.64 19.88 2.29
C GLY A 129 7.15 19.60 2.56
N ALA A 130 6.83 18.74 3.53
CA ALA A 130 5.46 18.52 3.93
C ALA A 130 4.83 19.80 4.49
N PRO A 131 3.57 20.13 4.10
CA PRO A 131 2.88 21.29 4.66
C PRO A 131 2.69 21.16 6.19
N ASP A 132 2.67 22.28 6.91
CA ASP A 132 2.46 22.28 8.36
C ASP A 132 1.16 21.57 8.78
N ALA A 133 0.11 21.66 7.96
CA ALA A 133 -1.13 20.95 8.21
C ALA A 133 -0.94 19.42 8.19
N ALA A 134 -0.14 18.90 7.25
CA ALA A 134 0.18 17.47 7.18
C ALA A 134 1.02 17.01 8.38
N VAL A 135 1.99 17.83 8.81
CA VAL A 135 2.78 17.56 10.02
C VAL A 135 1.91 17.51 11.26
N ARG A 136 0.96 18.45 11.42
CA ARG A 136 0.01 18.43 12.56
C ARG A 136 -0.97 17.27 12.51
N ALA A 137 -1.32 16.79 11.32
CA ALA A 137 -2.24 15.68 11.14
C ALA A 137 -1.56 14.30 11.34
N ALA A 138 -0.24 14.25 11.42
CA ALA A 138 0.48 13.00 11.66
C ALA A 138 -0.01 12.33 12.95
N HIS A 139 -0.36 11.04 12.84
CA HIS A 139 -0.86 10.23 13.95
C HIS A 139 -2.15 10.74 14.63
N LEU A 140 -2.96 11.57 13.93
CA LEU A 140 -4.17 12.17 14.49
C LEU A 140 -5.12 11.11 15.08
N TYR A 141 -5.29 9.98 14.39
CA TYR A 141 -6.20 8.90 14.79
C TYR A 141 -5.52 7.73 15.51
N SER A 142 -4.19 7.71 15.55
CA SER A 142 -3.45 6.64 16.24
C SER A 142 -2.83 7.07 17.56
N LYS A 143 -2.74 8.37 17.79
CA LYS A 143 -2.19 8.92 19.04
C LYS A 143 -3.07 8.54 20.23
N GLY A 144 -2.47 7.91 21.24
CA GLY A 144 -3.16 7.50 22.45
C GLY A 144 -3.85 6.14 22.38
N LEU A 145 -3.77 5.43 21.25
CA LEU A 145 -4.21 4.03 21.19
C LEU A 145 -3.29 3.17 22.08
N PRO A 146 -3.86 2.37 23.01
CA PRO A 146 -3.08 1.77 24.11
C PRO A 146 -2.06 0.72 23.67
N ASN A 147 -2.29 0.09 22.51
CA ASN A 147 -1.43 -0.96 21.99
C ASN A 147 -0.59 -0.52 20.77
N VAL A 148 -0.60 0.77 20.43
CA VAL A 148 0.15 1.34 19.32
C VAL A 148 1.42 2.02 19.82
N ARG A 149 2.57 1.54 19.34
CA ARG A 149 3.87 2.18 19.52
C ARG A 149 4.34 2.83 18.23
N VAL A 150 4.59 4.12 18.25
CA VAL A 150 5.12 4.88 17.10
C VAL A 150 6.65 4.88 17.16
N ILE A 151 7.28 4.60 16.01
CA ILE A 151 8.71 4.75 15.76
C ILE A 151 8.88 5.82 14.69
N GLU A 152 9.37 6.99 15.08
CA GLU A 152 9.66 8.08 14.16
C GLU A 152 11.00 7.84 13.46
N HIS A 153 10.99 7.19 12.31
CA HIS A 153 12.19 6.88 11.55
C HIS A 153 11.86 6.63 10.06
N ASN A 154 12.87 6.79 9.20
CA ASN A 154 12.80 6.35 7.81
C ASN A 154 12.91 4.82 7.74
N THR A 155 11.88 4.14 7.20
CA THR A 155 11.83 2.68 7.03
C THR A 155 13.02 2.15 6.24
N GLN A 156 13.51 2.90 5.26
CA GLN A 156 14.61 2.48 4.38
C GLN A 156 15.99 2.48 5.08
N THR A 157 16.12 3.11 6.22
CA THR A 157 17.39 3.23 6.96
C THR A 157 17.31 2.73 8.41
N TYR A 158 16.13 2.28 8.84
CA TYR A 158 15.95 1.75 10.18
C TYR A 158 16.58 0.36 10.33
N ASP A 159 17.23 0.14 11.47
CA ASP A 159 17.74 -1.19 11.84
C ASP A 159 16.61 -2.06 12.41
N PHE A 160 16.09 -2.95 11.59
CA PHE A 160 15.02 -3.87 11.96
C PHE A 160 15.50 -5.11 12.75
N SER A 161 16.77 -5.24 13.11
CA SER A 161 17.32 -6.46 13.74
C SER A 161 16.53 -6.89 14.99
N ALA A 162 16.09 -5.96 15.82
CA ALA A 162 15.28 -6.23 17.02
C ALA A 162 13.85 -6.72 16.73
N LEU A 163 13.35 -6.53 15.52
CA LEU A 163 12.00 -6.93 15.09
C LEU A 163 11.99 -8.12 14.14
N LYS A 164 13.19 -8.62 13.76
CA LYS A 164 13.34 -9.74 12.83
C LYS A 164 12.59 -10.98 13.33
N GLY A 165 11.77 -11.56 12.47
CA GLY A 165 11.04 -12.79 12.78
C GLY A 165 9.97 -12.63 13.87
N THR A 166 9.36 -11.45 14.03
CA THR A 166 8.44 -11.22 15.16
C THR A 166 7.04 -10.73 14.75
N CYS A 167 6.82 -10.39 13.49
CA CYS A 167 5.56 -9.80 13.04
C CYS A 167 4.68 -10.84 12.35
N ASP A 168 3.41 -10.88 12.74
CA ASP A 168 2.41 -11.77 12.14
C ASP A 168 1.78 -11.14 10.89
N MET A 169 1.65 -9.80 10.86
CA MET A 169 1.14 -9.05 9.73
C MET A 169 1.95 -7.77 9.52
N ILE A 170 2.32 -7.50 8.28
CA ILE A 170 3.07 -6.30 7.89
C ILE A 170 2.27 -5.56 6.83
N PHE A 171 2.11 -4.24 7.00
CA PHE A 171 1.54 -3.36 5.99
C PHE A 171 2.59 -2.37 5.49
N VAL A 172 2.83 -2.34 4.19
CA VAL A 172 3.85 -1.51 3.55
C VAL A 172 3.16 -0.42 2.76
N ASP A 173 3.23 0.82 3.24
CA ASP A 173 2.58 2.03 2.70
C ASP A 173 3.43 3.30 2.90
N ALA A 174 4.78 3.16 2.87
CA ALA A 174 5.69 4.28 3.16
C ALA A 174 6.18 5.01 1.91
N ASP A 175 6.70 4.29 0.93
CA ASP A 175 7.19 4.85 -0.33
C ASP A 175 6.41 4.26 -1.50
N HIS A 176 6.15 5.10 -2.51
CA HIS A 176 5.39 4.72 -3.71
C HIS A 176 6.27 4.70 -4.96
N GLN A 177 7.59 4.82 -4.79
CA GLN A 177 8.57 4.75 -5.85
C GLN A 177 9.39 3.47 -5.78
N TYR A 178 9.76 2.96 -6.95
CA TYR A 178 10.43 1.68 -7.10
C TYR A 178 11.60 1.44 -6.13
N PRO A 179 12.60 2.34 -5.95
CA PRO A 179 13.73 2.03 -5.08
C PRO A 179 13.33 1.86 -3.61
N GLY A 180 12.45 2.71 -3.10
CA GLY A 180 12.00 2.66 -1.71
C GLY A 180 11.14 1.44 -1.44
N VAL A 181 10.17 1.14 -2.30
CA VAL A 181 9.33 -0.06 -2.18
C VAL A 181 10.17 -1.34 -2.17
N THR A 182 11.27 -1.40 -2.95
CA THR A 182 12.18 -2.56 -2.95
C THR A 182 12.83 -2.75 -1.59
N ILE A 183 13.30 -1.67 -0.96
CA ILE A 183 13.96 -1.71 0.35
C ILE A 183 12.94 -2.12 1.43
N ASP A 184 11.78 -1.48 1.43
CA ASP A 184 10.71 -1.76 2.38
C ASP A 184 10.20 -3.20 2.26
N THR A 185 10.07 -3.72 1.03
CA THR A 185 9.69 -5.12 0.79
C THR A 185 10.73 -6.09 1.34
N ARG A 186 12.04 -5.84 1.11
CA ARG A 186 13.10 -6.68 1.69
C ARG A 186 13.04 -6.70 3.21
N SER A 187 12.87 -5.52 3.81
CA SER A 187 12.71 -5.39 5.26
C SER A 187 11.49 -6.17 5.74
N ALA A 188 10.33 -6.00 5.11
CA ALA A 188 9.10 -6.69 5.48
C ALA A 188 9.26 -8.21 5.50
N PHE A 189 9.89 -8.81 4.49
CA PHE A 189 10.14 -10.25 4.48
C PHE A 189 11.02 -10.72 5.65
N THR A 190 11.95 -9.90 6.14
CA THR A 190 12.78 -10.27 7.30
C THR A 190 12.00 -10.28 8.61
N LEU A 191 10.88 -9.56 8.67
CA LEU A 191 10.06 -9.40 9.87
C LEU A 191 9.05 -10.53 10.06
N LEU A 192 8.73 -11.30 9.01
CA LEU A 192 7.78 -12.41 9.08
C LEU A 192 8.17 -13.38 10.19
N LYS A 193 7.25 -13.63 11.13
CA LYS A 193 7.44 -14.42 12.32
C LYS A 193 7.52 -15.92 12.01
N ASP A 194 6.63 -16.39 11.16
CA ASP A 194 6.49 -17.79 10.81
C ASP A 194 5.80 -17.99 9.45
N ALA A 195 5.54 -19.26 9.13
CA ALA A 195 4.90 -19.65 7.87
C ALA A 195 3.40 -19.28 7.75
N LYS A 196 2.82 -18.56 8.73
CA LYS A 196 1.44 -18.05 8.66
C LYS A 196 1.42 -16.55 8.45
N SER A 197 2.56 -15.88 8.65
CA SER A 197 2.68 -14.43 8.60
C SER A 197 2.48 -13.91 7.18
N ILE A 198 1.91 -12.72 7.05
CA ILE A 198 1.51 -12.12 5.78
C ILE A 198 2.06 -10.71 5.61
N ILE A 199 2.21 -10.29 4.35
CA ILE A 199 2.54 -8.90 3.99
C ILE A 199 1.43 -8.37 3.11
N VAL A 200 1.04 -7.12 3.34
CA VAL A 200 0.13 -6.34 2.48
C VAL A 200 0.89 -5.12 1.99
N TRP A 201 0.87 -4.85 0.70
CA TRP A 201 1.40 -3.61 0.11
C TRP A 201 0.24 -2.78 -0.40
N HIS A 202 0.22 -1.51 0.00
CA HIS A 202 -0.68 -0.51 -0.57
C HIS A 202 -0.14 0.00 -1.92
N ASP A 203 -0.97 0.72 -2.64
CA ASP A 203 -0.62 1.36 -3.92
C ASP A 203 -0.05 0.44 -5.01
N TYR A 204 -0.20 -0.89 -4.86
CA TYR A 204 -0.01 -1.80 -5.99
C TYR A 204 -0.91 -1.38 -7.17
N GLY A 205 -2.13 -0.93 -6.89
CA GLY A 205 -3.06 -0.39 -7.88
C GLY A 205 -2.98 1.13 -7.99
N LEU A 206 -2.83 1.67 -9.21
CA LEU A 206 -3.20 3.05 -9.53
C LEU A 206 -4.72 3.25 -9.55
N GLY A 207 -5.45 2.18 -9.59
CA GLY A 207 -6.89 2.01 -9.55
C GLY A 207 -7.17 0.53 -9.35
N TYR A 208 -8.45 0.15 -9.23
CA TYR A 208 -8.83 -1.24 -8.92
C TYR A 208 -8.37 -2.29 -9.95
N GLU A 209 -8.04 -1.87 -11.16
CA GLU A 209 -7.72 -2.77 -12.29
C GLU A 209 -6.39 -2.48 -12.98
N LYS A 210 -5.66 -1.46 -12.52
CA LYS A 210 -4.42 -1.02 -13.16
C LYS A 210 -3.29 -1.03 -12.15
N PRO A 211 -2.20 -1.80 -12.39
CA PRO A 211 -1.05 -1.79 -11.50
C PRO A 211 -0.29 -0.45 -11.56
N ASN A 212 0.29 -0.07 -10.45
CA ASN A 212 1.35 0.91 -10.34
C ASN A 212 2.67 0.17 -10.58
N TRP A 213 3.26 0.38 -11.73
CA TRP A 213 4.42 -0.42 -12.15
C TRP A 213 5.66 -0.18 -11.31
N GLN A 214 5.81 1.00 -10.70
CA GLN A 214 6.92 1.27 -9.79
C GLN A 214 6.77 0.46 -8.50
N VAL A 215 5.60 0.49 -7.87
CA VAL A 215 5.31 -0.31 -6.68
C VAL A 215 5.38 -1.80 -7.00
N PHE A 216 4.79 -2.21 -8.11
CA PHE A 216 4.79 -3.61 -8.55
C PHE A 216 6.21 -4.15 -8.76
N ARG A 217 7.07 -3.40 -9.47
CA ARG A 217 8.48 -3.76 -9.61
C ARG A 217 9.18 -3.83 -8.27
N GLY A 218 8.95 -2.85 -7.39
CA GLY A 218 9.55 -2.81 -6.05
C GLY A 218 9.20 -4.04 -5.22
N ILE A 219 7.96 -4.49 -5.28
CA ILE A 219 7.49 -5.71 -4.62
C ILE A 219 8.23 -6.93 -5.16
N LEU A 220 8.30 -7.10 -6.49
CA LEU A 220 8.93 -8.28 -7.10
C LEU A 220 10.45 -8.31 -6.91
N ASP A 221 11.14 -7.18 -7.10
CA ASP A 221 12.59 -7.06 -6.93
C ASP A 221 13.00 -7.15 -5.44
N GLY A 222 12.09 -6.83 -4.52
CA GLY A 222 12.29 -6.96 -3.07
C GLY A 222 12.02 -8.37 -2.53
N ALA A 223 11.21 -9.17 -3.20
CA ALA A 223 10.87 -10.52 -2.76
C ALA A 223 12.09 -11.46 -2.79
N PRO A 224 12.30 -12.29 -1.74
CA PRO A 224 13.55 -13.05 -1.57
C PRO A 224 13.82 -14.11 -2.65
N SER A 225 12.78 -14.70 -3.22
CA SER A 225 12.90 -15.77 -4.21
C SER A 225 11.69 -15.86 -5.13
N ASP A 226 11.79 -16.66 -6.19
CA ASP A 226 10.67 -16.94 -7.10
C ASP A 226 9.51 -17.64 -6.38
N GLU A 227 9.78 -18.46 -5.39
CA GLU A 227 8.73 -19.11 -4.60
C GLU A 227 7.92 -18.11 -3.78
N HIS A 228 8.58 -17.05 -3.28
CA HIS A 228 7.86 -15.95 -2.61
C HIS A 228 7.04 -15.13 -3.64
N ARG A 229 7.62 -14.82 -4.82
CA ARG A 229 6.92 -14.07 -5.89
C ARG A 229 5.65 -14.75 -6.37
N LYS A 230 5.67 -16.09 -6.51
CA LYS A 230 4.50 -16.90 -6.90
C LYS A 230 3.34 -16.84 -5.91
N ARG A 231 3.59 -16.37 -4.68
CA ARG A 231 2.62 -16.22 -3.59
C ARG A 231 2.22 -14.77 -3.33
N ILE A 232 2.52 -13.88 -4.28
CA ILE A 232 2.11 -12.49 -4.22
C ILE A 232 0.95 -12.30 -5.20
N TYR A 233 -0.15 -11.75 -4.69
CA TYR A 233 -1.41 -11.62 -5.42
C TYR A 233 -1.95 -10.20 -5.28
N HIS A 234 -2.69 -9.74 -6.28
CA HIS A 234 -3.58 -8.61 -6.12
C HIS A 234 -4.87 -9.07 -5.42
N VAL A 235 -5.50 -8.22 -4.63
CA VAL A 235 -6.83 -8.50 -4.06
C VAL A 235 -7.87 -7.65 -4.78
N SER A 236 -8.88 -8.30 -5.33
CA SER A 236 -9.91 -7.64 -6.14
C SER A 236 -10.61 -6.51 -5.36
N ASN A 237 -10.93 -5.41 -6.07
CA ASN A 237 -11.60 -4.23 -5.52
C ASN A 237 -10.81 -3.48 -4.43
N THR A 238 -9.51 -3.70 -4.33
CA THR A 238 -8.57 -2.97 -3.46
C THR A 238 -7.42 -2.38 -4.27
N LEU A 239 -6.62 -1.52 -3.66
CA LEU A 239 -5.33 -1.08 -4.22
C LEU A 239 -4.18 -1.95 -3.71
N CYS A 240 -4.46 -3.05 -3.02
CA CYS A 240 -3.47 -3.84 -2.29
C CYS A 240 -2.98 -5.05 -3.07
N ALA A 241 -1.67 -5.33 -2.93
CA ALA A 241 -1.11 -6.66 -3.13
C ALA A 241 -0.93 -7.35 -1.78
N VAL A 242 -0.94 -8.69 -1.76
CA VAL A 242 -0.72 -9.50 -0.57
C VAL A 242 0.25 -10.63 -0.85
N TYR A 243 1.15 -10.90 0.09
CA TYR A 243 1.89 -12.15 0.17
C TYR A 243 1.17 -13.09 1.13
N LEU A 244 0.84 -14.28 0.64
CA LEU A 244 0.26 -15.35 1.44
C LEU A 244 1.22 -16.54 1.50
N PRO A 245 1.42 -17.14 2.69
CA PRO A 245 2.36 -18.25 2.83
C PRO A 245 1.91 -19.53 2.11
N GLU A 246 0.62 -19.64 1.83
CA GLU A 246 0.03 -20.74 1.10
C GLU A 246 -0.35 -20.31 -0.33
N ALA A 247 -0.29 -21.24 -1.27
CA ALA A 247 -0.79 -20.98 -2.61
C ALA A 247 -2.32 -20.96 -2.57
N VAL A 248 -2.92 -19.97 -3.20
CA VAL A 248 -4.37 -19.81 -3.31
C VAL A 248 -4.78 -19.77 -4.78
N GLU A 249 -6.03 -20.12 -5.04
CA GLU A 249 -6.58 -19.96 -6.37
C GLU A 249 -6.67 -18.48 -6.72
N ALA A 250 -6.11 -18.11 -7.86
CA ALA A 250 -6.10 -16.74 -8.35
C ALA A 250 -6.29 -16.71 -9.87
N SER A 251 -6.88 -15.65 -10.37
CA SER A 251 -7.23 -15.52 -11.77
C SER A 251 -6.87 -14.13 -12.31
N TYR A 252 -7.15 -13.91 -13.57
CA TYR A 252 -7.09 -12.59 -14.19
C TYR A 252 -8.50 -12.20 -14.60
N PRO A 253 -9.22 -11.42 -13.77
CA PRO A 253 -10.59 -11.02 -14.07
C PRO A 253 -10.67 -10.20 -15.36
N GLU A 254 -11.84 -10.21 -15.97
CA GLU A 254 -12.14 -9.34 -17.11
C GLU A 254 -12.25 -7.89 -16.62
N VAL A 255 -11.49 -7.00 -17.27
CA VAL A 255 -11.46 -5.57 -16.93
C VAL A 255 -12.81 -4.93 -17.19
N GLY A 256 -13.33 -4.17 -16.22
CA GLY A 256 -14.61 -3.48 -16.32
C GLY A 256 -15.83 -4.38 -16.10
N TRP A 257 -15.65 -5.68 -15.85
CA TRP A 257 -16.79 -6.59 -15.61
C TRP A 257 -17.04 -6.78 -14.09
N PRO A 258 -18.19 -6.36 -13.56
CA PRO A 258 -18.48 -6.47 -12.13
C PRO A 258 -18.83 -7.91 -11.76
N THR A 259 -18.06 -8.49 -10.84
CA THR A 259 -18.31 -9.86 -10.30
C THR A 259 -19.07 -9.83 -8.98
N LYS A 260 -19.14 -8.66 -8.33
CA LYS A 260 -19.82 -8.44 -7.04
C LYS A 260 -20.13 -6.96 -6.83
N THR A 261 -20.96 -6.69 -5.84
CA THR A 261 -21.29 -5.35 -5.35
C THR A 261 -21.03 -5.24 -3.86
N PHE A 262 -20.84 -4.04 -3.35
CA PHE A 262 -20.68 -3.75 -1.92
C PHE A 262 -21.84 -2.86 -1.47
N SER A 263 -22.34 -3.10 -0.25
CA SER A 263 -23.25 -2.18 0.42
C SER A 263 -22.44 -1.24 1.30
N VAL A 264 -22.66 0.06 1.19
CA VAL A 264 -21.93 1.08 1.97
C VAL A 264 -22.93 1.94 2.72
N ARG A 265 -22.75 2.04 4.05
CA ARG A 265 -23.48 2.97 4.91
C ARG A 265 -22.54 4.08 5.35
N ILE A 266 -22.96 5.33 5.19
CA ILE A 266 -22.15 6.49 5.58
C ILE A 266 -22.85 7.20 6.74
N THR A 267 -22.10 7.41 7.82
CA THR A 267 -22.50 8.23 8.97
C THR A 267 -21.38 9.22 9.26
N THR A 268 -21.70 10.38 9.82
CA THR A 268 -20.71 11.36 10.24
C THR A 268 -20.77 11.54 11.75
N ASP A 269 -19.62 11.47 12.40
CA ASP A 269 -19.46 11.84 13.79
C ASP A 269 -18.85 13.23 13.85
N LYS A 270 -19.22 14.03 14.88
CA LYS A 270 -18.51 15.28 15.15
C LYS A 270 -17.14 14.90 15.73
N SER A 271 -16.08 15.28 15.05
CA SER A 271 -14.70 15.18 15.53
C SER A 271 -14.44 16.13 16.69
#